data_a3c4f41cc36e6402a05099f25d6670da
#
_entry.id   a3c4f41cc36e6402a05099f25d6670da
#
_cell.length_a   1.000
_cell.length_b   1.000
_cell.length_c   1.000
_cell.angle_alpha   90.00
_cell.angle_beta   90.00
_cell.angle_gamma   90.00
#
_symmetry.space_group_name_H-M   'P 1'
#
loop_
_entity.id
_entity.type
_entity.pdbx_description
1 polymer ?
#
loop_
_entity_poly.entity_id
_entity_poly.type
_entity_poly.pdbx_seq_one_letter_code
_entity_poly.pdbx_strand_id
1 'polypeptide(L)' 'MMTTKVVWVLLLVTAFSSEDFEFESIGAYDTMAECYFASTVEFWDDMPMNKEALCMRVEELINETN' A
#
# COMPACT_ATOMS: atom_id res chain seq x y z
N MET A 1 -25.83 -1.24 -10.60
CA MET A 1 -24.73 -2.00 -11.19
C MET A 1 -23.49 -1.89 -10.32
N MET A 2 -22.77 -2.98 -10.15
CA MET A 2 -21.55 -2.99 -9.34
C MET A 2 -20.34 -3.22 -10.24
N THR A 3 -19.34 -2.41 -10.05
CA THR A 3 -18.07 -2.57 -10.75
C THR A 3 -16.95 -2.81 -9.75
N THR A 4 -15.91 -3.47 -10.21
CA THR A 4 -14.74 -3.72 -9.39
C THR A 4 -13.62 -2.80 -9.85
N LYS A 5 -13.04 -2.10 -8.90
CA LYS A 5 -11.88 -1.26 -9.15
C LYS A 5 -10.69 -1.84 -8.41
N VAL A 6 -9.56 -1.93 -9.09
CA VAL A 6 -8.31 -2.36 -8.48
C VAL A 6 -7.50 -1.13 -8.11
N VAL A 7 -7.08 -1.07 -6.86
CA VAL A 7 -6.16 -0.04 -6.39
C VAL A 7 -4.95 -0.72 -5.75
N TRP A 8 -3.83 -0.04 -5.79
CA TRP A 8 -2.60 -0.52 -5.18
C TRP A 8 -2.30 0.36 -3.97
N VAL A 9 -2.33 -0.26 -2.81
CA VAL A 9 -2.14 0.45 -1.55
C VAL A 9 -0.70 0.30 -1.11
N LEU A 10 -0.06 1.42 -0.86
CA LEU A 10 1.30 1.42 -0.32
C LEU A 10 1.21 1.33 1.19
N LEU A 11 1.77 0.27 1.74
CA LEU A 11 1.77 0.02 3.17
C LEU A 11 3.19 0.09 3.71
N LEU A 12 3.33 0.72 4.85
CA LEU A 12 4.55 0.67 5.61
C LEU A 12 4.37 -0.32 6.74
N VAL A 13 5.20 -1.35 6.75
CA VAL A 13 5.17 -2.39 7.77
C VAL A 13 6.32 -2.14 8.72
N THR A 14 6.00 -2.06 10.01
CA THR A 14 7.02 -1.91 11.05
C THR A 14 6.99 -3.16 11.92
N ALA A 15 8.12 -3.82 12.05
CA ALA A 15 8.26 -5.00 12.89
C ALA A 15 8.91 -4.61 14.21
N PHE A 16 8.22 -4.89 15.30
CA PHE A 16 8.75 -4.65 16.66
C PHE A 16 9.38 -5.90 17.24
N SER A 17 8.87 -7.06 16.83
CA SER A 17 9.42 -8.35 17.19
C SER A 17 8.98 -9.37 16.14
N SER A 18 9.36 -10.62 16.31
CA SER A 18 8.97 -11.66 15.36
C SER A 18 7.46 -11.89 15.30
N GLU A 19 6.73 -11.44 16.29
CA GLU A 19 5.28 -11.64 16.36
C GLU A 19 4.49 -10.34 16.42
N ASP A 20 5.17 -9.20 16.42
CA ASP A 20 4.51 -7.91 16.61
C ASP A 20 4.84 -6.98 15.46
N PHE A 21 3.81 -6.67 14.68
CA PHE A 21 3.93 -5.83 13.49
C PHE A 21 2.88 -4.74 13.51
N GLU A 22 3.23 -3.61 12.91
CA GLU A 22 2.25 -2.57 12.64
C GLU A 22 2.24 -2.26 11.15
N PHE A 23 1.06 -1.96 10.64
CA PHE A 23 0.86 -1.58 9.25
C PHE A 23 0.30 -0.17 9.19
N GLU A 24 0.86 0.63 8.30
CA GLU A 24 0.36 1.97 8.08
C GLU A 24 0.11 2.17 6.60
N SER A 25 -1.07 2.63 6.24
CA SER A 25 -1.41 2.95 4.87
C SER A 25 -0.88 4.33 4.53
N ILE A 26 0.00 4.39 3.53
CA ILE A 26 0.62 5.64 3.10
C ILE A 26 -0.21 6.30 2.01
N GLY A 27 -0.72 5.50 1.05
CA GLY A 27 -1.51 6.03 -0.03
C GLY A 27 -2.05 4.92 -0.91
N ALA A 28 -2.90 5.30 -1.84
CA ALA A 28 -3.47 4.37 -2.80
C ALA A 28 -3.21 4.88 -4.21
N TYR A 29 -2.93 3.97 -5.12
CA TYR A 29 -2.52 4.29 -6.49
C TYR A 29 -3.28 3.41 -7.47
N ASP A 30 -3.43 3.89 -8.69
CA ASP A 30 -4.18 3.16 -9.71
C ASP A 30 -3.40 2.01 -10.32
N THR A 31 -2.08 2.10 -10.32
CA THR A 31 -1.23 1.06 -10.91
C THR A 31 -0.14 0.65 -9.94
N MET A 32 0.34 -0.57 -10.13
CA MET A 32 1.47 -1.07 -9.36
C MET A 32 2.72 -0.23 -9.57
N ALA A 33 2.92 0.24 -10.81
CA ALA A 33 4.08 1.06 -11.13
C ALA A 33 4.08 2.37 -10.35
N GLU A 34 2.92 3.00 -10.23
CA GLU A 34 2.78 4.22 -9.44
C GLU A 34 3.04 3.96 -7.96
N CYS A 35 2.50 2.87 -7.44
CA CYS A 35 2.73 2.48 -6.05
C CYS A 35 4.21 2.24 -5.79
N TYR A 36 4.86 1.50 -6.66
CA TYR A 36 6.29 1.19 -6.54
C TYR A 36 7.13 2.47 -6.60
N PHE A 37 6.81 3.34 -7.56
CA PHE A 37 7.51 4.60 -7.68
C PHE A 37 7.36 5.45 -6.43
N ALA A 38 6.14 5.53 -5.90
CA ALA A 38 5.89 6.27 -4.67
C ALA A 38 6.68 5.69 -3.49
N SER A 39 6.82 4.36 -3.43
CA SER A 39 7.59 3.74 -2.36
C SER A 39 9.07 4.12 -2.44
N THR A 40 9.63 4.21 -3.64
CA THR A 40 11.03 4.60 -3.79
C THR A 40 11.25 6.06 -3.46
N VAL A 41 10.32 6.93 -3.83
CA VAL A 41 10.42 8.37 -3.53
C VAL A 41 10.28 8.62 -2.03
N GLU A 42 9.29 7.97 -1.41
CA GLU A 42 8.99 8.21 0.00
C GLU A 42 10.07 7.65 0.92
N PHE A 43 10.70 6.53 0.54
CA PHE A 43 11.65 5.83 1.39
C PHE A 43 13.04 5.73 0.78
N TRP A 44 13.41 6.76 0.03
CA TRP A 44 14.64 6.77 -0.76
C TRP A 44 15.89 6.56 0.09
N ASP A 45 16.01 7.28 1.20
CA ASP A 45 17.26 7.33 1.93
C ASP A 45 17.28 6.63 3.29
N ASP A 46 16.15 6.51 3.94
CA ASP A 46 16.13 6.18 5.35
C ASP A 46 15.05 5.18 5.72
N MET A 47 15.10 4.02 5.12
CA MET A 47 14.24 2.94 5.58
C MET A 47 14.95 2.23 6.74
N PRO A 48 14.48 2.35 7.98
CA PRO A 48 15.05 1.58 9.08
C PRO A 48 14.97 0.09 8.81
N MET A 49 15.86 -0.68 9.40
CA MET A 49 15.95 -2.10 9.14
C MET A 49 14.69 -2.87 9.55
N ASN A 50 13.94 -2.33 10.49
CA ASN A 50 12.71 -2.98 10.95
C ASN A 50 11.46 -2.52 10.21
N LYS A 51 11.61 -1.77 9.13
CA LYS A 51 10.49 -1.29 8.33
C LYS A 51 10.62 -1.74 6.89
N GLU A 52 9.48 -1.94 6.26
CA GLU A 52 9.44 -2.35 4.88
C GLU A 52 8.21 -1.74 4.21
N ALA A 53 8.39 -1.29 3.00
CA ALA A 53 7.28 -0.78 2.21
C ALA A 53 6.81 -1.88 1.28
N LEU A 54 5.50 -2.05 1.18
CA LEU A 54 4.95 -2.98 0.21
C LEU A 54 3.70 -2.46 -0.44
N CYS A 55 3.52 -2.86 -1.70
CA CYS A 55 2.35 -2.51 -2.47
C CYS A 55 1.39 -3.69 -2.49
N MET A 56 0.18 -3.47 -2.00
CA MET A 56 -0.83 -4.51 -1.92
C MET A 56 -1.95 -4.21 -2.90
N ARG A 57 -2.31 -5.23 -3.68
CA ARG A 57 -3.43 -5.12 -4.60
C ARG A 57 -4.72 -5.29 -3.82
N VAL A 58 -5.60 -4.32 -3.95
CA VAL A 58 -6.90 -4.33 -3.28
C VAL A 58 -7.99 -4.17 -4.32
N GLU A 59 -8.99 -5.03 -4.25
CA GLU A 59 -10.16 -4.91 -5.10
C GLU A 59 -11.27 -4.25 -4.32
N GLU A 60 -11.85 -3.22 -4.91
CA GLU A 60 -12.89 -2.45 -4.29
C GLU A 60 -14.16 -2.56 -5.11
N LEU A 61 -15.26 -2.90 -4.46
CA LEU A 61 -16.56 -2.95 -5.13
C LEU A 61 -17.18 -1.57 -5.10
N ILE A 62 -17.48 -1.07 -6.27
CA ILE A 62 -18.13 0.21 -6.41
C ILE A 62 -19.58 -0.03 -6.82
N ASN A 63 -20.50 0.45 -6.02
CA ASN A 63 -21.91 0.33 -6.31
C ASN A 63 -22.38 1.58 -7.04
N GLU A 64 -22.71 1.40 -8.32
CA GLU A 64 -23.17 2.48 -9.16
C GLU A 64 -24.69 2.49 -9.25
N THR A 65 -25.34 2.74 -8.15
CA THR A 65 -26.78 2.92 -8.16
C THR A 65 -27.14 4.37 -8.32
N ASN A 66 -28.11 4.59 -9.13
CA ASN A 66 -28.65 5.94 -9.33
C ASN A 66 -29.96 6.09 -8.60
#